data_2759ec5d6a828153ff6585903e41cdb0
#
_entry.id   2759ec5d6a828153ff6585903e41cdb0
#
_cell.length_a   1.000
_cell.length_b   1.000
_cell.length_c   1.000
_cell.angle_alpha   90.00
_cell.angle_beta   90.00
_cell.angle_gamma   90.00
#
_symmetry.space_group_name_H-M   'P 1'
#
loop_
_entity.id
_entity.type
_entity.pdbx_description
1 polymer ?
#
loop_
_entity_poly.entity_id
_entity_poly.type
_entity_poly.pdbx_seq_one_letter_code
_entity_poly.pdbx_strand_id
1 'polypeptide(L)'
;GGTHLPDITLVGPVYDGSSSQLIGYVASRAHHSDVGGTSPGSMPLANEIYQEGLRIPPVRLYTAGGRNDDLWRTVLATVRTPVERAGDLDAQLAALHTGRVRLLELVARRGVDEVVGAMAELIAYADRLLAAGIQRIPDGRYEAQDTLDDDGFGTTDIEIKVALEVHGSRLSLDFTGTSPQVRGGVNAVAAITASAARYVVRCIVEPLINEILPAGGGSMSSVDLLLPEGSIVDARPPASVTGGNVETSQRITDVLLGAFRQALPDLIPALSQGTMNNITVGGTDPRTGDNFAYYETVGGGMGAGPTADGLSGVHTHMSNSLNTPIEALEHAYPFRVTRYGIRRGSGGDGAHRGGDGLRRDIELLSDGTVTLLTERRTRGPAGANGGEDGAPGRNILIRQGEEEELPAKVALDGIKGDVISVRSPGGGGWGEATP
;
A
#
# COMPACT_ATOMS: atom_id res chain seq x y z
N GLY A 1 16.02 4.39 -3.87
CA GLY A 1 14.86 5.01 -4.35
C GLY A 1 13.69 4.97 -3.41
N GLY A 2 12.67 5.76 -3.71
CA GLY A 2 11.38 5.72 -3.05
C GLY A 2 10.55 4.53 -3.50
N THR A 3 9.33 4.42 -2.96
CA THR A 3 8.36 3.41 -3.36
C THR A 3 7.55 3.87 -4.57
N HIS A 4 6.79 4.97 -4.44
CA HIS A 4 6.24 5.75 -5.52
C HIS A 4 6.37 7.25 -5.17
N LEU A 5 6.22 8.14 -6.17
CA LEU A 5 6.60 9.55 -6.02
C LEU A 5 5.79 10.32 -4.98
N PRO A 6 4.48 10.06 -4.76
CA PRO A 6 3.69 10.73 -3.72
C PRO A 6 4.19 10.51 -2.28
N ASP A 7 4.96 9.44 -2.02
CA ASP A 7 5.48 9.11 -0.68
C ASP A 7 6.73 9.94 -0.33
N ILE A 8 6.58 11.26 -0.17
CA ILE A 8 7.70 12.13 0.22
C ILE A 8 8.19 11.75 1.61
N THR A 9 9.50 11.50 1.73
CA THR A 9 10.13 11.13 2.99
C THR A 9 11.13 12.19 3.41
N LEU A 10 10.92 12.78 4.60
CA LEU A 10 11.87 13.68 5.25
C LEU A 10 12.67 12.91 6.29
N VAL A 11 13.99 13.14 6.33
CA VAL A 11 14.92 12.52 7.29
C VAL A 11 15.77 13.59 7.94
N GLY A 12 15.79 13.62 9.28
CA GLY A 12 16.58 14.55 10.06
C GLY A 12 17.59 13.82 10.96
N PRO A 13 18.89 14.17 10.95
CA PRO A 13 19.86 13.64 11.89
C PRO A 13 19.62 14.25 13.28
N VAL A 14 19.89 13.46 14.32
CA VAL A 14 19.84 13.90 15.73
C VAL A 14 21.22 13.79 16.33
N TYR A 15 21.77 14.92 16.75
CA TYR A 15 23.06 15.02 17.40
C TYR A 15 22.88 15.32 18.90
N ASP A 16 23.75 14.76 19.72
CA ASP A 16 23.88 15.20 21.10
C ASP A 16 24.44 16.63 21.14
N GLY A 17 23.71 17.49 21.86
CA GLY A 17 24.04 18.93 21.92
C GLY A 17 25.37 19.24 22.60
N SER A 18 25.92 18.33 23.41
CA SER A 18 27.16 18.51 24.18
C SER A 18 28.40 18.04 23.43
N SER A 19 28.30 16.96 22.66
CA SER A 19 29.44 16.29 22.02
C SER A 19 29.44 16.37 20.49
N SER A 20 28.36 16.86 19.88
CA SER A 20 28.11 16.79 18.43
C SER A 20 28.13 15.35 17.87
N GLN A 21 27.99 14.36 18.74
CA GLN A 21 27.89 12.95 18.35
C GLN A 21 26.54 12.70 17.68
N LEU A 22 26.55 12.00 16.53
CA LEU A 22 25.33 11.52 15.90
C LEU A 22 24.73 10.39 16.73
N ILE A 23 23.50 10.60 17.24
CA ILE A 23 22.74 9.60 18.02
C ILE A 23 21.94 8.69 17.09
N GLY A 24 21.32 9.27 16.04
CA GLY A 24 20.48 8.55 15.11
C GLY A 24 19.74 9.50 14.18
N TYR A 25 18.64 9.01 13.61
CA TYR A 25 17.82 9.77 12.68
C TYR A 25 16.35 9.70 13.09
N VAL A 26 15.62 10.76 12.79
CA VAL A 26 14.17 10.78 12.81
C VAL A 26 13.67 10.90 11.36
N ALA A 27 12.59 10.22 11.03
CA ALA A 27 12.03 10.23 9.70
C ALA A 27 10.51 10.36 9.74
N SER A 28 9.96 11.05 8.75
CA SER A 28 8.52 11.12 8.50
C SER A 28 8.29 10.85 7.02
N ARG A 29 7.38 9.92 6.71
CA ARG A 29 6.88 9.66 5.37
C ARG A 29 5.39 9.98 5.33
N ALA A 30 4.97 10.74 4.34
CA ALA A 30 3.58 11.01 4.08
C ALA A 30 3.26 10.77 2.60
N HIS A 31 2.09 10.21 2.33
CA HIS A 31 1.53 10.17 0.98
C HIS A 31 0.90 11.54 0.70
N HIS A 32 1.45 12.26 -0.28
CA HIS A 32 0.92 13.55 -0.72
C HIS A 32 -0.12 13.31 -1.81
N SER A 33 -1.26 13.98 -1.74
CA SER A 33 -2.36 13.78 -2.69
C SER A 33 -2.03 14.25 -4.11
N ASP A 34 -1.01 15.10 -4.30
CA ASP A 34 -0.51 15.50 -5.62
C ASP A 34 0.96 15.92 -5.53
N VAL A 35 1.79 15.36 -6.38
CA VAL A 35 3.21 15.72 -6.58
C VAL A 35 3.51 16.07 -8.04
N GLY A 36 2.48 16.50 -8.79
CA GLY A 36 2.55 16.78 -10.22
C GLY A 36 2.28 15.55 -11.09
N GLY A 37 2.88 15.49 -12.25
CA GLY A 37 2.66 14.42 -13.23
C GLY A 37 1.49 14.69 -14.18
N THR A 38 1.17 13.70 -15.01
CA THR A 38 0.21 13.84 -16.11
C THR A 38 -1.25 13.81 -15.66
N SER A 39 -1.55 13.27 -14.47
CA SER A 39 -2.91 13.24 -13.92
C SER A 39 -2.96 13.84 -12.52
N PRO A 40 -4.08 14.48 -12.13
CA PRO A 40 -4.33 14.86 -10.75
C PRO A 40 -4.24 13.64 -9.82
N GLY A 41 -3.75 13.86 -8.59
CA GLY A 41 -3.56 12.79 -7.62
C GLY A 41 -2.29 11.97 -7.83
N SER A 42 -1.46 12.30 -8.85
CA SER A 42 -0.16 11.66 -9.12
C SER A 42 -0.21 10.14 -9.22
N MET A 43 -1.36 9.61 -9.65
CA MET A 43 -1.61 8.19 -9.91
C MET A 43 -2.07 8.01 -11.39
N PRO A 44 -1.26 8.45 -12.37
CA PRO A 44 -1.64 8.38 -13.77
C PRO A 44 -1.61 6.94 -14.29
N LEU A 45 -2.36 6.71 -15.36
CA LEU A 45 -2.08 5.59 -16.24
C LEU A 45 -0.81 5.93 -17.05
N ALA A 46 0.35 5.57 -16.51
CA ALA A 46 1.66 5.97 -17.02
C ALA A 46 2.47 4.76 -17.50
N ASN A 47 3.39 5.00 -18.44
CA ASN A 47 4.33 4.00 -18.93
C ASN A 47 5.79 4.31 -18.59
N GLU A 48 6.04 5.46 -17.98
CA GLU A 48 7.35 5.87 -17.48
C GLU A 48 7.20 6.66 -16.19
N ILE A 49 8.13 6.49 -15.25
CA ILE A 49 8.15 7.18 -13.95
C ILE A 49 8.16 8.72 -14.10
N TYR A 50 8.64 9.26 -15.21
CA TYR A 50 8.66 10.71 -15.46
C TYR A 50 7.26 11.33 -15.61
N GLN A 51 6.25 10.52 -15.91
CA GLN A 51 4.86 10.94 -16.03
C GLN A 51 4.13 10.98 -14.68
N GLU A 52 4.71 10.37 -13.63
CA GLU A 52 4.06 10.20 -12.32
C GLU A 52 4.18 11.42 -11.42
N GLY A 53 5.15 12.30 -11.67
CA GLY A 53 5.35 13.51 -10.87
C GLY A 53 6.81 13.89 -10.64
N LEU A 54 7.03 14.75 -9.67
CA LEU A 54 8.34 15.25 -9.32
C LEU A 54 9.19 14.17 -8.66
N ARG A 55 10.32 13.80 -9.30
CA ARG A 55 11.33 12.92 -8.72
C ARG A 55 12.29 13.72 -7.86
N ILE A 56 12.18 13.61 -6.54
CA ILE A 56 13.06 14.29 -5.60
C ILE A 56 14.21 13.35 -5.21
N PRO A 57 15.47 13.61 -5.67
CA PRO A 57 16.62 12.87 -5.18
C PRO A 57 16.90 13.25 -3.71
N PRO A 58 17.80 12.52 -2.99
CA PRO A 58 18.25 12.98 -1.68
C PRO A 58 18.85 14.38 -1.75
N VAL A 59 18.11 15.36 -1.22
CA VAL A 59 18.48 16.78 -1.23
C VAL A 59 18.30 17.39 0.16
N ARG A 60 19.02 18.46 0.45
CA ARG A 60 18.91 19.16 1.72
C ARG A 60 17.80 20.20 1.64
N LEU A 61 16.67 19.91 2.28
CA LEU A 61 15.54 20.86 2.41
C LEU A 61 15.83 21.93 3.49
N TYR A 62 16.56 21.52 4.55
CA TYR A 62 17.01 22.41 5.61
C TYR A 62 18.48 22.23 5.90
N THR A 63 19.15 23.32 6.24
CA THR A 63 20.53 23.37 6.72
C THR A 63 20.61 24.24 7.97
N ALA A 64 21.79 24.40 8.56
CA ALA A 64 22.02 25.35 9.67
C ALA A 64 21.66 26.81 9.28
N GLY A 65 21.70 27.13 7.99
CA GLY A 65 21.32 28.46 7.46
C GLY A 65 19.82 28.64 7.24
N GLY A 66 19.00 27.63 7.52
CA GLY A 66 17.56 27.68 7.34
C GLY A 66 17.05 26.83 6.18
N ARG A 67 15.81 27.11 5.75
CA ARG A 67 15.14 26.41 4.65
C ARG A 67 15.79 26.76 3.30
N ASN A 68 15.89 25.77 2.45
CA ASN A 68 16.23 25.96 1.03
C ASN A 68 14.98 26.43 0.27
N ASP A 69 14.81 27.75 0.19
CA ASP A 69 13.62 28.35 -0.42
C ASP A 69 13.53 28.13 -1.94
N ASP A 70 14.63 27.89 -2.62
CA ASP A 70 14.62 27.57 -4.05
C ASP A 70 14.06 26.18 -4.29
N LEU A 71 14.48 25.20 -3.50
CA LEU A 71 13.91 23.85 -3.54
C LEU A 71 12.44 23.86 -3.13
N TRP A 72 12.10 24.58 -2.06
CA TRP A 72 10.72 24.71 -1.60
C TRP A 72 9.79 25.24 -2.70
N ARG A 73 10.18 26.36 -3.33
CA ARG A 73 9.43 26.95 -4.44
C ARG A 73 9.33 26.02 -5.65
N THR A 74 10.39 25.28 -5.96
CA THR A 74 10.40 24.30 -7.05
C THR A 74 9.39 23.19 -6.81
N VAL A 75 9.34 22.63 -5.60
CA VAL A 75 8.35 21.60 -5.23
C VAL A 75 6.94 22.14 -5.35
N LEU A 76 6.65 23.31 -4.76
CA LEU A 76 5.32 23.90 -4.79
C LEU A 76 4.86 24.34 -6.18
N ALA A 77 5.78 24.73 -7.07
CA ALA A 77 5.47 25.07 -8.46
C ALA A 77 5.08 23.85 -9.32
N THR A 78 5.41 22.66 -8.87
CA THR A 78 5.15 21.41 -9.63
C THR A 78 3.79 20.81 -9.32
N VAL A 79 3.19 21.15 -8.17
CA VAL A 79 1.95 20.54 -7.67
C VAL A 79 0.72 21.37 -8.01
N ARG A 80 -0.47 20.73 -8.09
CA ARG A 80 -1.75 21.41 -8.40
C ARG A 80 -2.33 22.14 -7.20
N THR A 81 -2.01 21.70 -5.98
CA THR A 81 -2.55 22.23 -4.71
C THR A 81 -1.41 22.69 -3.79
N PRO A 82 -0.70 23.80 -4.13
CA PRO A 82 0.53 24.20 -3.44
C PRO A 82 0.32 24.60 -1.98
N VAL A 83 -0.85 25.15 -1.62
CA VAL A 83 -1.14 25.57 -0.23
C VAL A 83 -1.21 24.37 0.69
N GLU A 84 -1.95 23.32 0.29
CA GLU A 84 -2.06 22.08 1.05
C GLU A 84 -0.71 21.35 1.14
N ARG A 85 0.03 21.29 0.02
CA ARG A 85 1.37 20.64 0.01
C ARG A 85 2.36 21.36 0.91
N ALA A 86 2.31 22.68 0.98
CA ALA A 86 3.12 23.43 1.94
C ALA A 86 2.77 23.04 3.39
N GLY A 87 1.48 22.94 3.70
CA GLY A 87 0.99 22.51 5.02
C GLY A 87 1.43 21.08 5.37
N ASP A 88 1.35 20.14 4.42
CA ASP A 88 1.79 18.76 4.65
C ASP A 88 3.30 18.66 4.89
N LEU A 89 4.11 19.38 4.11
CA LEU A 89 5.56 19.45 4.33
C LEU A 89 5.92 20.07 5.68
N ASP A 90 5.23 21.13 6.08
CA ASP A 90 5.41 21.75 7.40
C ASP A 90 4.99 20.80 8.53
N ALA A 91 3.92 20.02 8.36
CA ALA A 91 3.51 18.98 9.31
C ALA A 91 4.57 17.85 9.44
N GLN A 92 5.17 17.41 8.32
CA GLN A 92 6.28 16.45 8.35
C GLN A 92 7.52 17.01 9.08
N LEU A 93 7.84 18.29 8.89
CA LEU A 93 8.93 18.96 9.61
C LEU A 93 8.63 19.06 11.12
N ALA A 94 7.39 19.39 11.50
CA ALA A 94 6.97 19.39 12.89
C ALA A 94 7.07 18.01 13.53
N ALA A 95 6.74 16.95 12.78
CA ALA A 95 6.93 15.56 13.23
C ALA A 95 8.41 15.22 13.47
N LEU A 96 9.31 15.62 12.55
CA LEU A 96 10.77 15.47 12.76
C LEU A 96 11.26 16.23 13.99
N HIS A 97 10.80 17.46 14.17
CA HIS A 97 11.14 18.26 15.34
C HIS A 97 10.71 17.56 16.64
N THR A 98 9.48 17.09 16.69
CA THR A 98 8.94 16.37 17.84
C THR A 98 9.74 15.10 18.11
N GLY A 99 10.03 14.29 17.09
CA GLY A 99 10.85 13.08 17.21
C GLY A 99 12.25 13.38 17.77
N ARG A 100 12.90 14.45 17.26
CA ARG A 100 14.19 14.93 17.75
C ARG A 100 14.14 15.32 19.22
N VAL A 101 13.15 16.11 19.60
CA VAL A 101 12.99 16.57 21.00
C VAL A 101 12.81 15.36 21.92
N ARG A 102 11.93 14.41 21.58
CA ARG A 102 11.67 13.22 22.40
C ARG A 102 12.88 12.32 22.53
N LEU A 103 13.67 12.15 21.45
CA LEU A 103 14.92 11.38 21.53
C LEU A 103 15.95 12.06 22.44
N LEU A 104 16.09 13.38 22.34
CA LEU A 104 17.00 14.14 23.21
C LEU A 104 16.56 14.16 24.67
N GLU A 105 15.26 14.21 24.97
CA GLU A 105 14.74 14.04 26.33
C GLU A 105 15.09 12.66 26.91
N LEU A 106 15.04 11.62 26.08
CA LEU A 106 15.45 10.27 26.48
C LEU A 106 16.97 10.22 26.80
N VAL A 107 17.78 10.81 25.91
CA VAL A 107 19.23 10.94 26.10
C VAL A 107 19.57 11.73 27.37
N ALA A 108 18.88 12.84 27.63
CA ALA A 108 19.10 13.63 28.84
C ALA A 108 18.81 12.86 30.14
N ARG A 109 17.87 11.90 30.09
CA ARG A 109 17.50 11.08 31.25
C ARG A 109 18.40 9.87 31.44
N ARG A 110 18.93 9.27 30.39
CA ARG A 110 19.61 7.98 30.38
C ARG A 110 21.08 8.03 29.98
N GLY A 111 21.50 9.10 29.34
CA GLY A 111 22.82 9.21 28.68
C GLY A 111 22.82 8.65 27.28
N VAL A 112 23.76 9.14 26.45
CA VAL A 112 23.89 8.76 25.03
C VAL A 112 24.18 7.27 24.87
N ASP A 113 25.16 6.77 25.62
CA ASP A 113 25.62 5.36 25.49
C ASP A 113 24.52 4.35 25.83
N GLU A 114 23.73 4.61 26.88
CA GLU A 114 22.61 3.73 27.25
C GLU A 114 21.53 3.74 26.16
N VAL A 115 21.18 4.92 25.60
CA VAL A 115 20.16 5.03 24.55
C VAL A 115 20.61 4.35 23.26
N VAL A 116 21.82 4.61 22.80
CA VAL A 116 22.36 3.98 21.58
C VAL A 116 22.51 2.47 21.76
N GLY A 117 23.00 2.04 22.92
CA GLY A 117 23.08 0.61 23.28
C GLY A 117 21.71 -0.06 23.29
N ALA A 118 20.69 0.57 23.88
CA ALA A 118 19.32 0.05 23.90
C ALA A 118 18.69 -0.03 22.50
N MET A 119 18.97 0.92 21.60
CA MET A 119 18.53 0.84 20.20
C MET A 119 19.13 -0.39 19.50
N ALA A 120 20.43 -0.65 19.67
CA ALA A 120 21.09 -1.82 19.10
C ALA A 120 20.53 -3.12 19.68
N GLU A 121 20.34 -3.19 20.99
CA GLU A 121 19.75 -4.37 21.67
C GLU A 121 18.31 -4.61 21.26
N LEU A 122 17.51 -3.56 21.00
CA LEU A 122 16.13 -3.71 20.52
C LEU A 122 16.09 -4.35 19.13
N ILE A 123 17.01 -3.96 18.24
CA ILE A 123 17.16 -4.58 16.91
C ILE A 123 17.53 -6.05 17.05
N ALA A 124 18.56 -6.34 17.87
CA ALA A 124 19.01 -7.71 18.10
C ALA A 124 17.93 -8.58 18.79
N TYR A 125 17.15 -8.01 19.70
CA TYR A 125 16.03 -8.67 20.33
C TYR A 125 14.93 -9.04 19.31
N ALA A 126 14.55 -8.10 18.43
CA ALA A 126 13.58 -8.36 17.38
C ALA A 126 14.06 -9.47 16.43
N ASP A 127 15.35 -9.48 16.07
CA ASP A 127 15.92 -10.55 15.23
C ASP A 127 15.92 -11.92 15.93
N ARG A 128 16.15 -11.98 17.24
CA ARG A 128 16.04 -13.23 18.01
C ARG A 128 14.60 -13.76 18.05
N LEU A 129 13.62 -12.87 18.26
CA LEU A 129 12.20 -13.25 18.24
C LEU A 129 11.78 -13.74 16.84
N LEU A 130 12.22 -13.05 15.80
CA LEU A 130 11.96 -13.44 14.42
C LEU A 130 12.51 -14.84 14.12
N ALA A 131 13.77 -15.09 14.45
CA ALA A 131 14.41 -16.39 14.26
C ALA A 131 13.70 -17.51 15.05
N ALA A 132 13.27 -17.23 16.29
CA ALA A 132 12.52 -18.18 17.10
C ALA A 132 11.14 -18.50 16.52
N GLY A 133 10.49 -17.52 15.89
CA GLY A 133 9.21 -17.73 15.21
C GLY A 133 9.36 -18.51 13.90
N ILE A 134 10.37 -18.19 13.10
CA ILE A 134 10.67 -18.93 11.87
C ILE A 134 10.93 -20.40 12.18
N GLN A 135 11.63 -20.70 13.27
CA GLN A 135 11.93 -22.09 13.69
C GLN A 135 10.67 -22.92 14.01
N ARG A 136 9.51 -22.28 14.22
CA ARG A 136 8.23 -22.98 14.42
C ARG A 136 7.48 -23.30 13.13
N ILE A 137 7.95 -22.80 12.00
CA ILE A 137 7.42 -23.16 10.69
C ILE A 137 8.09 -24.46 10.27
N PRO A 138 7.36 -25.46 9.77
CA PRO A 138 7.96 -26.70 9.30
C PRO A 138 9.02 -26.44 8.21
N ASP A 139 10.16 -27.14 8.32
CA ASP A 139 11.20 -27.12 7.29
C ASP A 139 10.63 -27.64 5.97
N GLY A 140 10.97 -26.99 4.86
CA GLY A 140 10.50 -27.40 3.54
C GLY A 140 10.57 -26.30 2.51
N ARG A 141 10.15 -26.63 1.29
CA ARG A 141 9.99 -25.69 0.18
C ARG A 141 8.52 -25.63 -0.20
N TYR A 142 7.98 -24.43 -0.25
CA TYR A 142 6.58 -24.12 -0.50
C TYR A 142 6.48 -23.10 -1.62
N GLU A 143 5.69 -23.34 -2.64
CA GLU A 143 5.62 -22.48 -3.82
C GLU A 143 4.20 -21.97 -4.03
N ALA A 144 4.08 -20.69 -4.39
CA ALA A 144 2.81 -20.12 -4.76
C ALA A 144 2.99 -19.11 -5.90
N GLN A 145 1.90 -18.91 -6.61
CA GLN A 145 1.81 -17.91 -7.69
C GLN A 145 0.40 -17.32 -7.74
N ASP A 146 0.32 -16.09 -8.23
CA ASP A 146 -0.93 -15.40 -8.54
C ASP A 146 -0.66 -14.36 -9.64
N THR A 147 -1.71 -13.79 -10.23
CA THR A 147 -1.59 -12.86 -11.34
C THR A 147 -2.24 -11.52 -11.02
N LEU A 148 -1.64 -10.43 -11.49
CA LEU A 148 -2.34 -9.15 -11.65
C LEU A 148 -3.20 -9.23 -12.91
N ASP A 149 -4.36 -8.54 -12.91
CA ASP A 149 -5.31 -8.60 -14.03
C ASP A 149 -4.70 -8.06 -15.32
N ASP A 150 -4.13 -6.86 -15.28
CA ASP A 150 -3.53 -6.18 -16.43
C ASP A 150 -2.57 -5.05 -16.02
N ASP A 151 -1.89 -4.43 -17.00
CA ASP A 151 -1.03 -3.26 -16.81
C ASP A 151 -1.66 -1.94 -17.31
N GLY A 152 -2.89 -1.98 -17.83
CA GLY A 152 -3.56 -0.85 -18.47
C GLY A 152 -3.06 -0.52 -19.89
N PHE A 153 -2.09 -1.28 -20.43
CA PHE A 153 -1.49 -1.07 -21.76
C PHE A 153 -1.53 -2.32 -22.65
N GLY A 154 -2.32 -3.33 -22.25
CA GLY A 154 -2.57 -4.53 -23.04
C GLY A 154 -1.85 -5.78 -22.60
N THR A 155 -0.97 -5.71 -21.58
CA THR A 155 -0.42 -6.90 -20.94
C THR A 155 -1.39 -7.39 -19.89
N THR A 156 -1.78 -8.66 -19.93
CA THR A 156 -2.71 -9.31 -18.98
C THR A 156 -2.05 -10.48 -18.28
N ASP A 157 -2.68 -10.98 -17.20
CA ASP A 157 -2.23 -12.16 -16.45
C ASP A 157 -0.75 -12.08 -16.05
N ILE A 158 -0.35 -10.95 -15.44
CA ILE A 158 1.03 -10.68 -15.07
C ILE A 158 1.37 -11.47 -13.81
N GLU A 159 2.20 -12.48 -13.95
CA GLU A 159 2.44 -13.49 -12.93
C GLU A 159 3.46 -13.03 -11.87
N ILE A 160 3.15 -13.26 -10.61
CA ILE A 160 4.07 -13.17 -9.47
C ILE A 160 4.21 -14.56 -8.86
N LYS A 161 5.44 -15.03 -8.72
CA LYS A 161 5.80 -16.33 -8.11
C LYS A 161 6.66 -16.13 -6.89
N VAL A 162 6.53 -17.02 -5.93
CA VAL A 162 7.48 -17.15 -4.82
C VAL A 162 7.74 -18.61 -4.49
N ALA A 163 9.00 -18.93 -4.24
CA ALA A 163 9.41 -20.13 -3.54
C ALA A 163 9.89 -19.74 -2.14
N LEU A 164 9.23 -20.25 -1.13
CA LEU A 164 9.53 -20.06 0.28
C LEU A 164 10.27 -21.30 0.76
N GLU A 165 11.50 -21.15 1.25
CA GLU A 165 12.29 -22.24 1.84
C GLU A 165 12.55 -21.95 3.32
N VAL A 166 12.16 -22.88 4.18
CA VAL A 166 12.41 -22.86 5.61
C VAL A 166 13.47 -23.87 5.97
N HIS A 167 14.51 -23.44 6.65
CA HIS A 167 15.56 -24.30 7.18
C HIS A 167 15.97 -23.84 8.58
N GLY A 168 15.45 -24.51 9.61
CA GLY A 168 15.62 -24.16 11.00
C GLY A 168 15.09 -22.75 11.30
N SER A 169 15.97 -21.81 11.66
CA SER A 169 15.62 -20.42 11.94
C SER A 169 15.82 -19.46 10.75
N ARG A 170 16.04 -19.98 9.56
CA ARG A 170 16.25 -19.19 8.35
C ARG A 170 15.10 -19.38 7.37
N LEU A 171 14.75 -18.29 6.71
CA LEU A 171 13.71 -18.22 5.70
C LEU A 171 14.31 -17.60 4.43
N SER A 172 14.12 -18.25 3.29
CA SER A 172 14.42 -17.70 1.97
C SER A 172 13.14 -17.46 1.20
N LEU A 173 13.02 -16.29 0.59
CA LEU A 173 11.90 -15.89 -0.27
C LEU A 173 12.47 -15.60 -1.66
N ASP A 174 12.30 -16.54 -2.56
CA ASP A 174 12.82 -16.48 -3.93
C ASP A 174 11.68 -16.19 -4.91
N PHE A 175 11.73 -15.02 -5.55
CA PHE A 175 10.76 -14.59 -6.56
C PHE A 175 11.19 -14.92 -8.01
N THR A 176 12.15 -15.79 -8.19
CA THR A 176 12.59 -16.26 -9.54
C THR A 176 11.42 -16.86 -10.31
N GLY A 177 11.28 -16.47 -11.57
CA GLY A 177 10.16 -16.89 -12.43
C GLY A 177 8.96 -15.93 -12.42
N THR A 178 9.00 -14.86 -11.62
CA THR A 178 8.07 -13.74 -11.72
C THR A 178 8.21 -13.02 -13.07
N SER A 179 7.11 -12.53 -13.63
CA SER A 179 7.06 -11.81 -14.90
C SER A 179 8.07 -10.67 -14.98
N PRO A 180 8.68 -10.42 -16.15
CA PRO A 180 9.44 -9.21 -16.39
C PRO A 180 8.61 -7.96 -16.09
N GLN A 181 9.29 -6.82 -15.83
CA GLN A 181 8.61 -5.54 -15.73
C GLN A 181 7.78 -5.25 -16.98
N VAL A 182 6.61 -4.64 -16.78
CA VAL A 182 5.64 -4.35 -17.82
C VAL A 182 5.63 -2.86 -18.16
N ARG A 183 4.93 -2.51 -19.23
CA ARG A 183 4.81 -1.13 -19.70
C ARG A 183 4.04 -0.24 -18.73
N GLY A 184 2.96 -0.77 -18.14
CA GLY A 184 2.09 -0.01 -17.25
C GLY A 184 2.63 0.15 -15.83
N GLY A 185 1.93 0.96 -15.02
CA GLY A 185 2.38 1.41 -13.71
C GLY A 185 2.33 0.39 -12.56
N VAL A 186 2.09 -0.88 -12.83
CA VAL A 186 2.01 -1.93 -11.79
C VAL A 186 3.37 -2.52 -11.37
N ASN A 187 4.48 -2.00 -11.89
CA ASN A 187 5.81 -2.45 -11.48
C ASN A 187 6.13 -2.00 -10.05
N ALA A 188 6.70 -2.89 -9.25
CA ALA A 188 7.19 -2.58 -7.90
C ALA A 188 8.71 -2.49 -7.87
N VAL A 189 9.23 -1.61 -7.03
CA VAL A 189 10.67 -1.57 -6.72
C VAL A 189 10.99 -2.53 -5.57
N ALA A 190 12.24 -2.98 -5.47
CA ALA A 190 12.69 -3.92 -4.42
C ALA A 190 12.24 -3.53 -3.00
N ALA A 191 12.19 -2.23 -2.69
CA ALA A 191 11.76 -1.73 -1.38
C ALA A 191 10.29 -2.08 -1.05
N ILE A 192 9.42 -2.09 -2.06
CA ILE A 192 8.01 -2.49 -1.91
C ILE A 192 7.93 -3.98 -1.61
N THR A 193 8.60 -4.81 -2.39
CA THR A 193 8.62 -6.26 -2.20
C THR A 193 9.18 -6.62 -0.82
N ALA A 194 10.27 -5.98 -0.42
CA ALA A 194 10.83 -6.16 0.92
C ALA A 194 9.85 -5.73 2.04
N SER A 195 9.07 -4.65 1.82
CA SER A 195 8.08 -4.19 2.80
C SER A 195 6.91 -5.17 2.93
N ALA A 196 6.39 -5.68 1.81
CA ALA A 196 5.32 -6.68 1.80
C ALA A 196 5.80 -8.01 2.44
N ALA A 197 7.02 -8.45 2.12
CA ALA A 197 7.62 -9.63 2.74
C ALA A 197 7.76 -9.48 4.27
N ARG A 198 8.27 -8.32 4.74
CA ARG A 198 8.36 -8.02 6.18
C ARG A 198 7.00 -8.04 6.87
N TYR A 199 6.00 -7.45 6.23
CA TYR A 199 4.63 -7.44 6.74
C TYR A 199 4.11 -8.86 6.92
N VAL A 200 4.17 -9.70 5.87
CA VAL A 200 3.68 -11.08 5.93
C VAL A 200 4.43 -11.91 6.97
N VAL A 201 5.77 -11.86 6.96
CA VAL A 201 6.58 -12.62 7.93
C VAL A 201 6.22 -12.25 9.37
N ARG A 202 5.97 -10.97 9.67
CA ARG A 202 5.50 -10.56 11.00
C ARG A 202 4.13 -11.14 11.33
N CYS A 203 3.17 -11.06 10.42
CA CYS A 203 1.83 -11.62 10.60
C CYS A 203 1.85 -13.13 10.89
N ILE A 204 2.84 -13.86 10.34
CA ILE A 204 3.02 -15.30 10.57
C ILE A 204 3.75 -15.58 11.88
N VAL A 205 4.83 -14.85 12.15
CA VAL A 205 5.72 -15.14 13.29
C VAL A 205 5.08 -14.75 14.62
N GLU A 206 4.44 -13.58 14.72
CA GLU A 206 3.88 -13.08 15.97
C GLU A 206 2.87 -14.06 16.62
N PRO A 207 1.89 -14.64 15.92
CA PRO A 207 1.02 -15.67 16.50
C PRO A 207 1.75 -16.95 16.89
N LEU A 208 2.75 -17.36 16.11
CA LEU A 208 3.50 -18.59 16.39
C LEU A 208 4.27 -18.52 17.70
N ILE A 209 4.83 -17.37 18.06
CA ILE A 209 5.56 -17.17 19.32
C ILE A 209 4.68 -16.62 20.45
N ASN A 210 3.45 -16.21 20.14
CA ASN A 210 2.55 -15.51 21.05
C ASN A 210 3.18 -14.23 21.65
N GLU A 211 3.94 -13.52 20.84
CA GLU A 211 4.64 -12.28 21.20
C GLU A 211 4.58 -11.27 20.04
N ILE A 212 4.51 -9.99 20.36
CA ILE A 212 4.54 -8.91 19.38
C ILE A 212 6.00 -8.52 19.13
N LEU A 213 6.43 -8.56 17.87
CA LEU A 213 7.73 -8.05 17.48
C LEU A 213 7.83 -6.53 17.72
N PRO A 214 8.95 -6.02 18.23
CA PRO A 214 9.16 -4.59 18.38
C PRO A 214 8.84 -3.81 17.09
N ALA A 215 8.28 -2.62 17.23
CA ALA A 215 8.05 -1.72 16.10
C ALA A 215 9.37 -1.46 15.36
N GLY A 216 9.36 -1.55 14.04
CA GLY A 216 10.58 -1.48 13.23
C GLY A 216 11.16 -2.84 12.84
N GLY A 217 10.81 -3.92 13.57
CA GLY A 217 10.98 -5.32 13.12
C GLY A 217 12.40 -5.83 12.96
N GLY A 218 13.39 -5.24 13.63
CA GLY A 218 14.78 -5.71 13.53
C GLY A 218 15.38 -5.53 12.12
N SER A 219 16.49 -6.20 11.88
CA SER A 219 17.20 -6.16 10.59
C SER A 219 16.65 -7.16 9.57
N MET A 220 15.78 -8.09 9.97
CA MET A 220 15.36 -9.25 9.16
C MET A 220 16.54 -10.16 8.77
N SER A 221 17.55 -10.25 9.60
CA SER A 221 18.79 -11.01 9.30
C SER A 221 18.59 -12.52 9.09
N SER A 222 17.44 -13.06 9.54
CA SER A 222 17.03 -14.46 9.31
C SER A 222 16.23 -14.68 8.04
N VAL A 223 15.98 -13.62 7.24
CA VAL A 223 15.20 -13.70 6.01
C VAL A 223 16.03 -13.25 4.82
N ASP A 224 16.27 -14.16 3.91
CA ASP A 224 16.93 -13.88 2.64
C ASP A 224 15.86 -13.59 1.57
N LEU A 225 16.00 -12.50 0.82
CA LEU A 225 15.09 -12.09 -0.22
C LEU A 225 15.82 -12.08 -1.58
N LEU A 226 15.41 -12.95 -2.49
CA LEU A 226 15.94 -13.02 -3.84
C LEU A 226 14.93 -12.43 -4.83
N LEU A 227 15.30 -11.31 -5.46
CA LEU A 227 14.44 -10.60 -6.42
C LEU A 227 15.10 -10.64 -7.80
N PRO A 228 14.39 -11.14 -8.83
CA PRO A 228 14.88 -11.07 -10.21
C PRO A 228 14.91 -9.61 -10.67
N GLU A 229 16.09 -9.14 -11.03
CA GLU A 229 16.30 -7.79 -11.51
C GLU A 229 15.57 -7.51 -12.84
N GLY A 230 14.86 -6.39 -12.95
CA GLY A 230 14.06 -6.04 -14.12
C GLY A 230 12.73 -6.82 -14.20
N SER A 231 12.31 -7.44 -13.10
CA SER A 231 10.98 -8.03 -12.97
C SER A 231 9.97 -7.04 -12.39
N ILE A 232 8.70 -7.44 -12.36
CA ILE A 232 7.62 -6.65 -11.76
C ILE A 232 7.79 -6.43 -10.24
N VAL A 233 8.63 -7.20 -9.57
CA VAL A 233 8.93 -7.11 -8.13
C VAL A 233 10.25 -6.39 -7.82
N ASP A 234 11.07 -6.11 -8.85
CA ASP A 234 12.31 -5.31 -8.77
C ASP A 234 12.55 -4.58 -10.10
N ALA A 235 11.67 -3.65 -10.41
CA ALA A 235 11.68 -2.92 -11.66
C ALA A 235 12.80 -1.89 -11.75
N ARG A 236 13.29 -1.71 -12.98
CA ARG A 236 14.34 -0.76 -13.32
C ARG A 236 13.80 0.49 -14.00
N PRO A 237 14.40 1.65 -13.75
CA PRO A 237 14.08 2.86 -14.50
C PRO A 237 14.23 2.64 -16.03
N PRO A 238 13.36 3.28 -16.84
CA PRO A 238 12.37 4.29 -16.50
C PRO A 238 10.96 3.73 -16.20
N ALA A 239 10.83 2.45 -15.82
CA ALA A 239 9.54 1.82 -15.60
C ALA A 239 8.62 2.66 -14.71
N SER A 240 7.34 2.74 -15.07
CA SER A 240 6.29 3.31 -14.23
C SER A 240 6.05 2.41 -13.03
N VAL A 241 5.91 2.98 -11.82
CA VAL A 241 5.84 2.26 -10.54
C VAL A 241 4.67 2.72 -9.65
N THR A 242 3.79 3.55 -10.20
CA THR A 242 2.67 4.16 -9.48
C THR A 242 1.82 3.12 -8.73
N GLY A 243 1.37 2.07 -9.43
CA GLY A 243 0.54 1.00 -8.90
C GLY A 243 1.32 -0.08 -8.14
N GLY A 244 2.65 -0.09 -8.23
CA GLY A 244 3.50 -1.06 -7.54
C GLY A 244 3.35 -1.01 -6.03
N ASN A 245 3.28 0.21 -5.48
CA ASN A 245 3.11 0.43 -4.04
C ASN A 245 1.72 0.05 -3.52
N VAL A 246 0.71 0.05 -4.36
CA VAL A 246 -0.69 -0.17 -3.99
C VAL A 246 -1.20 -1.54 -4.44
N GLU A 247 -1.20 -1.84 -5.73
CA GLU A 247 -1.81 -3.08 -6.24
C GLU A 247 -0.85 -4.28 -6.22
N THR A 248 0.40 -4.07 -6.68
CA THR A 248 1.39 -5.15 -6.70
C THR A 248 1.82 -5.56 -5.30
N SER A 249 1.90 -4.62 -4.36
CA SER A 249 2.18 -4.93 -2.95
C SER A 249 1.14 -5.86 -2.33
N GLN A 250 -0.15 -5.66 -2.66
CA GLN A 250 -1.24 -6.55 -2.23
C GLN A 250 -1.08 -7.95 -2.84
N ARG A 251 -0.73 -8.04 -4.14
CA ARG A 251 -0.53 -9.32 -4.81
C ARG A 251 0.68 -10.06 -4.26
N ILE A 252 1.79 -9.37 -3.97
CA ILE A 252 2.96 -9.96 -3.29
C ILE A 252 2.56 -10.55 -1.94
N THR A 253 1.72 -9.84 -1.18
CA THR A 253 1.18 -10.33 0.10
C THR A 253 0.34 -11.59 -0.10
N ASP A 254 -0.56 -11.61 -1.09
CA ASP A 254 -1.42 -12.75 -1.41
C ASP A 254 -0.58 -14.00 -1.77
N VAL A 255 0.45 -13.82 -2.61
CA VAL A 255 1.33 -14.92 -3.04
C VAL A 255 2.13 -15.48 -1.87
N LEU A 256 2.68 -14.61 -1.01
CA LEU A 256 3.39 -15.04 0.19
C LEU A 256 2.46 -15.79 1.16
N LEU A 257 1.26 -15.29 1.41
CA LEU A 257 0.26 -15.99 2.24
C LEU A 257 -0.12 -17.35 1.63
N GLY A 258 -0.23 -17.42 0.30
CA GLY A 258 -0.46 -18.68 -0.43
C GLY A 258 0.64 -19.72 -0.20
N ALA A 259 1.91 -19.30 -0.20
CA ALA A 259 3.05 -20.19 0.10
C ALA A 259 3.05 -20.62 1.57
N PHE A 260 2.88 -19.67 2.52
CA PHE A 260 2.79 -19.99 3.95
C PHE A 260 1.62 -20.91 4.29
N ARG A 261 0.50 -20.82 3.57
CA ARG A 261 -0.65 -21.73 3.79
C ARG A 261 -0.31 -23.20 3.61
N GLN A 262 0.60 -23.53 2.71
CA GLN A 262 1.05 -24.92 2.53
C GLN A 262 1.85 -25.43 3.74
N ALA A 263 2.60 -24.55 4.40
CA ALA A 263 3.32 -24.86 5.63
C ALA A 263 2.43 -24.86 6.88
N LEU A 264 1.43 -23.98 6.91
CA LEU A 264 0.61 -23.66 8.07
C LEU A 264 -0.89 -23.57 7.68
N PRO A 265 -1.50 -24.67 7.20
CA PRO A 265 -2.85 -24.65 6.62
C PRO A 265 -3.91 -24.21 7.60
N ASP A 266 -3.74 -24.47 8.90
CA ASP A 266 -4.71 -24.15 9.94
C ASP A 266 -4.50 -22.73 10.55
N LEU A 267 -3.51 -21.98 10.07
CA LEU A 267 -3.22 -20.62 10.57
C LEU A 267 -3.58 -19.54 9.54
N ILE A 268 -3.34 -19.81 8.26
CA ILE A 268 -3.41 -18.79 7.21
C ILE A 268 -4.86 -18.60 6.73
N PRO A 269 -5.42 -17.39 6.80
CA PRO A 269 -6.77 -17.11 6.32
C PRO A 269 -6.89 -17.23 4.81
N ALA A 270 -8.10 -17.25 4.30
CA ALA A 270 -8.43 -17.02 2.89
C ALA A 270 -7.95 -15.65 2.44
N LEU A 271 -7.84 -15.42 1.12
CA LEU A 271 -7.36 -14.15 0.61
C LEU A 271 -8.40 -13.03 0.84
N SER A 272 -7.90 -11.87 1.20
CA SER A 272 -8.69 -10.65 1.31
C SER A 272 -8.87 -10.00 -0.06
N GLN A 273 -9.58 -8.87 -0.15
CA GLN A 273 -9.90 -8.17 -1.41
C GLN A 273 -8.74 -8.02 -2.41
N GLY A 274 -7.47 -8.03 -1.97
CA GLY A 274 -6.28 -8.08 -2.81
C GLY A 274 -6.07 -6.89 -3.73
N THR A 275 -6.62 -5.73 -3.39
CA THR A 275 -6.55 -4.47 -4.13
C THR A 275 -6.80 -3.30 -3.18
N MET A 276 -6.25 -2.12 -3.48
CA MET A 276 -6.58 -0.90 -2.73
C MET A 276 -7.75 -0.13 -3.36
N ASN A 277 -8.21 -0.53 -4.55
CA ASN A 277 -9.30 0.14 -5.28
C ASN A 277 -9.09 1.66 -5.37
N ASN A 278 -7.94 2.07 -5.93
CA ASN A 278 -7.57 3.48 -6.00
C ASN A 278 -8.46 4.25 -6.97
N ILE A 279 -8.95 5.39 -6.51
CA ILE A 279 -9.64 6.39 -7.33
C ILE A 279 -8.95 7.74 -7.14
N THR A 280 -8.61 8.41 -8.25
CA THR A 280 -8.21 9.81 -8.24
C THR A 280 -9.17 10.61 -9.09
N VAL A 281 -9.46 11.82 -8.64
CA VAL A 281 -10.28 12.78 -9.40
C VAL A 281 -9.66 14.16 -9.25
N GLY A 282 -9.54 14.89 -10.34
CA GLY A 282 -9.08 16.27 -10.28
C GLY A 282 -9.63 17.12 -11.39
N GLY A 283 -9.64 18.41 -11.15
CA GLY A 283 -10.21 19.41 -12.05
C GLY A 283 -10.17 20.80 -11.42
N THR A 284 -11.08 21.67 -11.86
CA THR A 284 -11.28 22.98 -11.28
C THR A 284 -12.60 23.00 -10.51
N ASP A 285 -12.57 23.43 -9.25
CA ASP A 285 -13.78 23.57 -8.44
C ASP A 285 -14.56 24.81 -8.89
N PRO A 286 -15.79 24.66 -9.40
CA PRO A 286 -16.56 25.79 -9.87
C PRO A 286 -17.02 26.73 -8.77
N ARG A 287 -16.91 26.32 -7.48
CA ARG A 287 -17.28 27.14 -6.32
C ARG A 287 -16.21 28.20 -5.99
N THR A 288 -14.93 27.84 -6.22
CA THR A 288 -13.78 28.70 -5.84
C THR A 288 -12.96 29.15 -7.04
N GLY A 289 -12.99 28.43 -8.16
CA GLY A 289 -12.11 28.61 -9.30
C GLY A 289 -10.72 27.98 -9.15
N ASP A 290 -10.45 27.31 -8.02
CA ASP A 290 -9.17 26.67 -7.74
C ASP A 290 -9.11 25.25 -8.30
N ASN A 291 -7.91 24.79 -8.56
CA ASN A 291 -7.67 23.37 -8.89
C ASN A 291 -7.82 22.53 -7.64
N PHE A 292 -8.35 21.31 -7.82
CA PHE A 292 -8.38 20.28 -6.80
C PHE A 292 -7.75 18.97 -7.32
N ALA A 293 -7.23 18.18 -6.40
CA ALA A 293 -6.79 16.81 -6.63
C ALA A 293 -7.21 15.95 -5.44
N TYR A 294 -8.04 14.98 -5.70
CA TYR A 294 -8.54 14.03 -4.71
C TYR A 294 -7.97 12.64 -4.99
N TYR A 295 -7.59 11.93 -3.93
CA TYR A 295 -7.18 10.52 -3.97
C TYR A 295 -7.84 9.76 -2.83
N GLU A 296 -8.36 8.58 -3.11
CA GLU A 296 -8.94 7.69 -2.12
C GLU A 296 -8.64 6.22 -2.47
N THR A 297 -8.45 5.42 -1.42
CA THR A 297 -8.51 3.96 -1.49
C THR A 297 -9.85 3.49 -0.92
N VAL A 298 -10.44 2.44 -1.49
CA VAL A 298 -11.74 1.92 -1.03
C VAL A 298 -11.58 0.53 -0.41
N GLY A 299 -12.06 0.37 0.82
CA GLY A 299 -12.05 -0.90 1.54
C GLY A 299 -12.87 -1.99 0.85
N GLY A 300 -12.68 -3.25 1.24
CA GLY A 300 -13.40 -4.39 0.69
C GLY A 300 -13.56 -5.53 1.67
N GLY A 301 -13.72 -6.75 1.20
CA GLY A 301 -13.90 -7.92 2.04
C GLY A 301 -12.57 -8.46 2.58
N MET A 302 -12.52 -8.78 3.87
CA MET A 302 -11.43 -9.53 4.48
C MET A 302 -11.65 -11.03 4.25
N GLY A 303 -10.60 -11.79 3.98
CA GLY A 303 -10.69 -13.25 3.93
C GLY A 303 -11.06 -13.85 5.28
N ALA A 304 -11.85 -14.91 5.28
CA ALA A 304 -12.19 -15.65 6.49
C ALA A 304 -10.98 -16.41 7.03
N GLY A 305 -10.92 -16.54 8.35
CA GLY A 305 -9.89 -17.32 9.04
C GLY A 305 -10.43 -18.67 9.53
N PRO A 306 -9.55 -19.50 10.10
CA PRO A 306 -9.92 -20.82 10.62
C PRO A 306 -10.93 -20.79 11.79
N THR A 307 -11.08 -19.63 12.43
CA THR A 307 -11.89 -19.48 13.66
C THR A 307 -12.94 -18.38 13.59
N ALA A 308 -13.00 -17.62 12.50
CA ALA A 308 -13.90 -16.48 12.38
C ALA A 308 -14.16 -16.09 10.93
N ASP A 309 -15.32 -15.49 10.72
CA ASP A 309 -15.71 -14.86 9.46
C ASP A 309 -14.80 -13.66 9.15
N GLY A 310 -14.65 -13.36 7.86
CA GLY A 310 -13.98 -12.16 7.40
C GLY A 310 -14.81 -10.89 7.68
N LEU A 311 -14.13 -9.79 7.99
CA LEU A 311 -14.77 -8.50 8.19
C LEU A 311 -15.16 -7.87 6.85
N SER A 312 -16.34 -7.23 6.81
CA SER A 312 -16.86 -6.56 5.64
C SER A 312 -16.43 -5.09 5.60
N GLY A 313 -16.06 -4.61 4.40
CA GLY A 313 -15.81 -3.19 4.15
C GLY A 313 -14.57 -2.62 4.86
N VAL A 314 -13.50 -3.39 4.97
CA VAL A 314 -12.27 -3.03 5.67
C VAL A 314 -11.08 -2.89 4.73
N HIS A 315 -10.08 -2.12 5.15
CA HIS A 315 -8.77 -2.11 4.53
C HIS A 315 -7.92 -3.26 5.09
N THR A 316 -7.19 -3.94 4.22
CA THR A 316 -6.41 -5.14 4.59
C THR A 316 -4.98 -5.05 4.10
N HIS A 317 -4.06 -5.76 4.79
CA HIS A 317 -2.66 -5.97 4.41
C HIS A 317 -1.88 -4.66 4.24
N MET A 318 -1.45 -4.34 3.02
CA MET A 318 -0.63 -3.16 2.72
C MET A 318 -1.42 -1.85 2.74
N SER A 319 -2.73 -1.89 2.99
CA SER A 319 -3.60 -0.73 3.14
C SER A 319 -4.03 -0.58 4.61
N ASN A 320 -3.84 0.62 5.17
CA ASN A 320 -4.25 0.96 6.54
C ASN A 320 -4.88 2.34 6.56
N SER A 321 -5.88 2.53 5.70
CA SER A 321 -6.60 3.78 5.53
C SER A 321 -8.05 3.63 6.00
N LEU A 322 -8.74 4.76 6.13
CA LEU A 322 -10.18 4.83 6.26
C LEU A 322 -10.73 5.59 5.06
N ASN A 323 -11.94 5.26 4.62
CA ASN A 323 -12.62 6.04 3.60
C ASN A 323 -12.93 7.44 4.14
N THR A 324 -12.81 8.45 3.26
CA THR A 324 -13.13 9.84 3.63
C THR A 324 -14.60 9.94 4.04
N PRO A 325 -14.92 10.55 5.20
CA PRO A 325 -16.30 10.80 5.60
C PRO A 325 -17.04 11.58 4.52
N ILE A 326 -18.31 11.22 4.26
CA ILE A 326 -19.11 11.77 3.17
C ILE A 326 -19.20 13.30 3.28
N GLU A 327 -19.51 13.81 4.46
CA GLU A 327 -19.68 15.23 4.72
C GLU A 327 -18.39 16.02 4.46
N ALA A 328 -17.24 15.47 4.88
CA ALA A 328 -15.93 16.08 4.64
C ALA A 328 -15.60 16.10 3.14
N LEU A 329 -15.88 15.01 2.42
CA LEU A 329 -15.67 14.90 0.99
C LEU A 329 -16.50 15.94 0.22
N GLU A 330 -17.81 15.98 0.46
CA GLU A 330 -18.76 16.88 -0.23
C GLU A 330 -18.51 18.35 0.10
N HIS A 331 -18.01 18.65 1.31
CA HIS A 331 -17.61 19.98 1.68
C HIS A 331 -16.34 20.45 0.96
N ALA A 332 -15.32 19.57 0.91
CA ALA A 332 -14.01 19.91 0.38
C ALA A 332 -13.95 19.92 -1.15
N TYR A 333 -14.70 19.01 -1.80
CA TYR A 333 -14.60 18.78 -3.24
C TYR A 333 -15.96 18.91 -3.96
N PRO A 334 -15.98 19.19 -5.27
CA PRO A 334 -17.22 19.27 -6.05
C PRO A 334 -17.76 17.85 -6.36
N PHE A 335 -18.04 17.06 -5.32
CA PHE A 335 -18.57 15.70 -5.41
C PHE A 335 -19.84 15.56 -4.58
N ARG A 336 -20.61 14.50 -4.90
CA ARG A 336 -21.70 13.98 -4.08
C ARG A 336 -21.61 12.48 -3.98
N VAL A 337 -21.65 11.93 -2.77
CA VAL A 337 -21.72 10.49 -2.56
C VAL A 337 -23.19 10.04 -2.64
N THR A 338 -23.57 9.46 -3.77
CA THR A 338 -24.96 9.01 -3.98
C THR A 338 -25.24 7.65 -3.36
N ARG A 339 -24.19 6.87 -3.10
CA ARG A 339 -24.30 5.57 -2.39
C ARG A 339 -22.98 5.23 -1.70
N TYR A 340 -23.08 4.75 -0.45
CA TYR A 340 -21.98 4.14 0.29
C TYR A 340 -22.51 3.06 1.20
N GLY A 341 -22.07 1.81 1.01
CA GLY A 341 -22.56 0.70 1.81
C GLY A 341 -21.92 -0.63 1.45
N ILE A 342 -22.23 -1.65 2.23
CA ILE A 342 -21.76 -3.02 2.04
C ILE A 342 -22.36 -3.63 0.77
N ARG A 343 -21.51 -4.23 -0.05
CA ARG A 343 -21.88 -5.03 -1.22
C ARG A 343 -22.22 -6.46 -0.77
N ARG A 344 -23.43 -6.62 -0.23
CA ARG A 344 -23.87 -7.89 0.34
C ARG A 344 -23.81 -9.04 -0.66
N GLY A 345 -23.36 -10.22 -0.19
CA GLY A 345 -23.24 -11.44 -1.00
C GLY A 345 -21.97 -11.46 -1.85
N SER A 346 -20.98 -10.59 -1.60
CA SER A 346 -19.71 -10.62 -2.32
C SER A 346 -18.61 -11.42 -1.62
N GLY A 347 -18.73 -11.71 -0.33
CA GLY A 347 -17.84 -12.64 0.38
C GLY A 347 -18.08 -14.07 -0.04
N GLY A 348 -17.01 -14.88 -0.16
CA GLY A 348 -17.08 -16.32 -0.45
C GLY A 348 -17.68 -17.10 0.70
N ASP A 349 -18.46 -18.14 0.39
CA ASP A 349 -19.06 -19.01 1.39
C ASP A 349 -18.04 -20.04 1.92
N GLY A 350 -18.29 -20.61 3.11
CA GLY A 350 -17.43 -21.57 3.78
C GLY A 350 -17.96 -21.92 5.17
N ALA A 351 -17.20 -22.71 5.92
CA ALA A 351 -17.47 -22.88 7.37
C ALA A 351 -17.38 -21.52 8.09
N HIS A 352 -16.45 -20.68 7.61
CA HIS A 352 -16.40 -19.25 7.92
C HIS A 352 -16.49 -18.46 6.62
N ARG A 353 -17.40 -17.49 6.60
CA ARG A 353 -17.69 -16.70 5.41
C ARG A 353 -16.70 -15.55 5.25
N GLY A 354 -16.25 -15.33 4.02
CA GLY A 354 -15.49 -14.12 3.66
C GLY A 354 -16.30 -12.86 3.86
N GLY A 355 -15.62 -11.75 4.19
CA GLY A 355 -16.24 -10.45 4.34
C GLY A 355 -16.76 -9.90 3.02
N ASP A 356 -17.83 -9.12 3.07
CA ASP A 356 -18.37 -8.44 1.90
C ASP A 356 -17.56 -7.18 1.55
N GLY A 357 -17.48 -6.89 0.25
CA GLY A 357 -16.91 -5.64 -0.26
C GLY A 357 -17.80 -4.43 0.01
N LEU A 358 -17.36 -3.28 -0.53
CA LEU A 358 -18.09 -2.01 -0.51
C LEU A 358 -18.62 -1.65 -1.90
N ARG A 359 -19.67 -0.85 -1.92
CA ARG A 359 -20.06 -0.03 -3.06
C ARG A 359 -19.99 1.44 -2.68
N ARG A 360 -19.22 2.22 -3.42
CA ARG A 360 -19.07 3.67 -3.25
C ARG A 360 -19.30 4.35 -4.58
N ASP A 361 -20.40 5.11 -4.67
CA ASP A 361 -20.82 5.83 -5.86
C ASP A 361 -20.60 7.33 -5.64
N ILE A 362 -19.74 7.94 -6.45
CA ILE A 362 -19.35 9.35 -6.36
C ILE A 362 -19.82 10.06 -7.63
N GLU A 363 -20.80 10.97 -7.48
CA GLU A 363 -21.25 11.87 -8.54
C GLU A 363 -20.32 13.06 -8.67
N LEU A 364 -19.90 13.36 -9.90
CA LEU A 364 -19.12 14.54 -10.23
C LEU A 364 -20.05 15.75 -10.38
N LEU A 365 -19.78 16.81 -9.60
CA LEU A 365 -20.52 18.07 -9.71
C LEU A 365 -19.84 19.10 -10.62
N SER A 366 -18.68 18.76 -11.17
CA SER A 366 -17.95 19.49 -12.22
C SER A 366 -17.25 18.49 -13.15
N ASP A 367 -16.85 18.98 -14.33
CA ASP A 367 -15.97 18.20 -15.21
C ASP A 367 -14.60 17.99 -14.56
N GLY A 368 -13.96 16.86 -14.86
CA GLY A 368 -12.65 16.54 -14.31
C GLY A 368 -12.07 15.25 -14.88
N THR A 369 -10.80 15.02 -14.63
CA THR A 369 -10.13 13.77 -15.00
C THR A 369 -10.26 12.76 -13.85
N VAL A 370 -10.71 11.55 -14.19
CA VAL A 370 -10.83 10.41 -13.26
C VAL A 370 -9.81 9.36 -13.65
N THR A 371 -9.06 8.83 -12.67
CA THR A 371 -8.21 7.65 -12.88
C THR A 371 -8.57 6.58 -11.87
N LEU A 372 -8.72 5.35 -12.35
CA LEU A 372 -8.90 4.15 -11.53
C LEU A 372 -7.69 3.25 -11.72
N LEU A 373 -7.07 2.84 -10.61
CA LEU A 373 -6.05 1.80 -10.55
C LEU A 373 -6.52 0.74 -9.57
N THR A 374 -7.05 -0.34 -10.10
CA THR A 374 -7.70 -1.38 -9.30
C THR A 374 -7.29 -2.77 -9.79
N GLU A 375 -7.49 -3.77 -8.95
CA GLU A 375 -7.19 -5.18 -9.22
C GLU A 375 -8.37 -6.08 -8.80
N ARG A 376 -8.25 -7.38 -9.06
CA ARG A 376 -9.30 -8.35 -8.73
C ARG A 376 -10.63 -8.05 -9.43
N ARG A 377 -10.56 -7.61 -10.70
CA ARG A 377 -11.74 -7.37 -11.55
C ARG A 377 -12.04 -8.59 -12.40
N THR A 378 -11.01 -9.37 -12.76
CA THR A 378 -11.16 -10.61 -13.54
C THR A 378 -11.44 -11.81 -12.66
N ARG A 379 -10.71 -11.95 -11.55
CA ARG A 379 -10.82 -13.07 -10.60
C ARG A 379 -10.97 -12.55 -9.18
N GLY A 380 -11.87 -13.15 -8.41
CA GLY A 380 -12.05 -12.83 -7.00
C GLY A 380 -10.89 -13.36 -6.14
N PRO A 381 -10.80 -12.92 -4.87
CA PRO A 381 -9.84 -13.47 -3.91
C PRO A 381 -10.16 -14.93 -3.59
N ALA A 382 -9.13 -15.77 -3.61
CA ALA A 382 -9.32 -17.21 -3.40
C ALA A 382 -9.75 -17.55 -1.98
N GLY A 383 -10.64 -18.52 -1.88
CA GLY A 383 -10.98 -19.19 -0.62
C GLY A 383 -9.85 -20.06 -0.10
N ALA A 384 -10.03 -20.65 1.08
CA ALA A 384 -9.06 -21.53 1.72
C ALA A 384 -9.74 -22.78 2.30
N ASN A 385 -9.02 -23.88 2.30
CA ASN A 385 -9.44 -25.16 2.93
C ASN A 385 -10.85 -25.65 2.54
N GLY A 386 -11.25 -25.44 1.26
CA GLY A 386 -12.58 -25.81 0.76
C GLY A 386 -13.62 -24.69 0.78
N GLY A 387 -13.27 -23.50 1.29
CA GLY A 387 -14.12 -22.31 1.17
C GLY A 387 -14.12 -21.74 -0.25
N GLU A 388 -15.21 -21.05 -0.60
CA GLU A 388 -15.41 -20.45 -1.92
C GLU A 388 -14.63 -19.14 -2.09
N ASP A 389 -14.36 -18.78 -3.35
CA ASP A 389 -13.75 -17.50 -3.69
C ASP A 389 -14.71 -16.34 -3.41
N GLY A 390 -14.18 -15.19 -3.03
CA GLY A 390 -14.92 -13.94 -2.98
C GLY A 390 -15.28 -13.46 -4.40
N ALA A 391 -16.37 -12.71 -4.53
CA ALA A 391 -16.77 -12.14 -5.81
C ALA A 391 -15.75 -11.05 -6.25
N PRO A 392 -15.37 -10.98 -7.55
CA PRO A 392 -14.51 -9.95 -8.07
C PRO A 392 -15.12 -8.56 -7.94
N GLY A 393 -14.28 -7.52 -7.94
CA GLY A 393 -14.71 -6.14 -7.96
C GLY A 393 -15.22 -5.71 -9.34
N ARG A 394 -15.87 -4.54 -9.40
CA ARG A 394 -16.31 -3.91 -10.66
C ARG A 394 -16.16 -2.39 -10.57
N ASN A 395 -15.75 -1.78 -11.65
CA ASN A 395 -15.74 -0.34 -11.82
C ASN A 395 -16.83 0.02 -12.83
N ILE A 396 -17.72 0.93 -12.49
CA ILE A 396 -18.85 1.30 -13.34
C ILE A 396 -18.91 2.81 -13.50
N LEU A 397 -18.99 3.28 -14.74
CA LEU A 397 -19.43 4.63 -15.06
C LEU A 397 -20.96 4.62 -15.24
N ILE A 398 -21.64 5.50 -14.52
CA ILE A 398 -23.09 5.72 -14.75
C ILE A 398 -23.22 7.10 -15.36
N ARG A 399 -23.60 7.15 -16.62
CA ARG A 399 -23.77 8.37 -17.41
C ARG A 399 -25.21 8.42 -17.95
N GLN A 400 -25.94 9.48 -17.61
CA GLN A 400 -27.36 9.65 -18.03
C GLN A 400 -28.27 8.47 -17.63
N GLY A 401 -27.92 7.75 -16.54
CA GLY A 401 -28.65 6.59 -16.03
C GLY A 401 -28.26 5.26 -16.65
N GLU A 402 -27.39 5.23 -17.64
CA GLU A 402 -26.85 4.00 -18.24
C GLU A 402 -25.55 3.59 -17.53
N GLU A 403 -25.42 2.29 -17.20
CA GLU A 403 -24.22 1.71 -16.61
C GLU A 403 -23.28 1.20 -17.71
N GLU A 404 -22.02 1.65 -17.69
CA GLU A 404 -20.90 1.15 -18.50
C GLU A 404 -19.84 0.54 -17.58
N GLU A 405 -19.44 -0.69 -17.84
CA GLU A 405 -18.35 -1.32 -17.08
C GLU A 405 -17.00 -0.84 -17.58
N LEU A 406 -16.20 -0.31 -16.64
CA LEU A 406 -14.87 0.20 -16.92
C LEU A 406 -13.80 -0.86 -16.65
N PRO A 407 -12.65 -0.81 -17.36
CA PRO A 407 -11.50 -1.65 -17.09
C PRO A 407 -10.96 -1.48 -15.65
N ALA A 408 -10.13 -2.43 -15.21
CA ALA A 408 -9.45 -2.37 -13.93
C ALA A 408 -8.57 -1.11 -13.80
N LYS A 409 -7.94 -0.72 -14.91
CA LYS A 409 -7.07 0.46 -15.00
C LYS A 409 -7.54 1.34 -16.15
N VAL A 410 -7.95 2.55 -15.81
CA VAL A 410 -8.51 3.49 -16.80
C VAL A 410 -8.30 4.93 -16.35
N ALA A 411 -8.03 5.80 -17.31
CA ALA A 411 -8.13 7.25 -17.17
C ALA A 411 -9.19 7.75 -18.15
N LEU A 412 -10.10 8.57 -17.67
CA LEU A 412 -11.21 9.10 -18.48
C LEU A 412 -11.53 10.55 -18.12
N ASP A 413 -12.12 11.25 -19.06
CA ASP A 413 -12.70 12.57 -18.83
C ASP A 413 -14.13 12.39 -18.31
N GLY A 414 -14.30 12.67 -17.02
CA GLY A 414 -15.60 12.71 -16.36
C GLY A 414 -16.28 14.05 -16.64
N ILE A 415 -17.57 14.02 -16.88
CA ILE A 415 -18.39 15.21 -17.04
C ILE A 415 -19.32 15.39 -15.85
N LYS A 416 -19.76 16.61 -15.58
CA LYS A 416 -20.74 16.90 -14.53
C LYS A 416 -21.98 16.01 -14.66
N GLY A 417 -22.34 15.33 -13.58
CA GLY A 417 -23.46 14.39 -13.50
C GLY A 417 -23.09 12.93 -13.71
N ASP A 418 -21.85 12.63 -14.13
CA ASP A 418 -21.35 11.26 -14.14
C ASP A 418 -21.22 10.73 -12.71
N VAL A 419 -21.54 9.43 -12.52
CA VAL A 419 -21.30 8.73 -11.26
C VAL A 419 -20.26 7.65 -11.47
N ILE A 420 -19.18 7.73 -10.72
CA ILE A 420 -18.16 6.67 -10.67
C ILE A 420 -18.52 5.73 -9.53
N SER A 421 -18.88 4.48 -9.87
CA SER A 421 -19.24 3.44 -8.90
C SER A 421 -18.10 2.45 -8.76
N VAL A 422 -17.38 2.50 -7.63
CA VAL A 422 -16.38 1.51 -7.25
C VAL A 422 -17.08 0.44 -6.41
N ARG A 423 -17.09 -0.79 -6.93
CA ARG A 423 -17.66 -1.97 -6.26
C ARG A 423 -16.50 -2.91 -5.93
N SER A 424 -16.00 -2.85 -4.69
CA SER A 424 -14.81 -3.59 -4.28
C SER A 424 -15.07 -5.10 -4.15
N PRO A 425 -14.02 -5.95 -4.26
CA PRO A 425 -14.14 -7.39 -4.09
C PRO A 425 -14.59 -7.79 -2.68
N GLY A 426 -15.19 -8.97 -2.57
CA GLY A 426 -15.33 -9.68 -1.29
C GLY A 426 -14.02 -10.33 -0.87
N GLY A 427 -13.97 -10.92 0.32
CA GLY A 427 -12.91 -11.84 0.76
C GLY A 427 -13.28 -13.28 0.49
N GLY A 428 -12.29 -14.18 0.39
CA GLY A 428 -12.52 -15.62 0.26
C GLY A 428 -13.08 -16.25 1.55
N GLY A 429 -13.89 -17.30 1.42
CA GLY A 429 -14.37 -18.14 2.52
C GLY A 429 -13.30 -19.11 3.02
N TRP A 430 -13.48 -19.67 4.21
CA TRP A 430 -12.57 -20.64 4.79
C TRP A 430 -13.31 -21.91 5.26
N GLY A 431 -12.77 -23.06 4.89
CA GLY A 431 -13.36 -24.36 5.23
C GLY A 431 -14.60 -24.70 4.40
N GLU A 432 -14.93 -25.99 4.30
CA GLU A 432 -16.15 -26.42 3.62
C GLU A 432 -17.40 -25.91 4.34
N ALA A 433 -18.34 -25.36 3.58
CA ALA A 433 -19.63 -24.97 4.13
C ALA A 433 -20.36 -26.20 4.69
N THR A 434 -20.84 -26.11 5.92
CA THR A 434 -21.68 -27.16 6.48
C THR A 434 -23.07 -27.10 5.78
N PRO A 435 -23.61 -28.23 5.27
CA PRO A 435 -24.88 -28.27 4.55
C PRO A 435 -26.07 -27.72 5.33
#